data_39f97b42922494a215c2977a11115581
#
_entry.id   39f97b42922494a215c2977a11115581
#
_cell.length_a   1.000
_cell.length_b   1.000
_cell.length_c   1.000
_cell.angle_alpha   90.00
_cell.angle_beta   90.00
_cell.angle_gamma   90.00
#
_symmetry.space_group_name_H-M   'P 1'
#
loop_
_entity.id
_entity.type
_entity.pdbx_description
1 polymer ?
#
loop_
_entity_poly.entity_id
_entity_poly.type
_entity_poly.pdbx_seq_one_letter_code
_entity_poly.pdbx_strand_id
1 'polypeptide(L)'
;QHHFPLGAIEIVPNAETAAGVMNLKEIALASARVKSALLGTEDLAADLMAERSVDAEELAYARGRFLLECRALGIEPIDAPFTFTEAQACEREARRSRKLGYRSKSVVLPDHVAVIHNVFTPSEQELAHARETVLAFELARAEGKDRALVNGLWIEPPTYLNAKRLLERARQLAVA
;
A
#
# COMPACT_ATOMS: atom_id res chain seq x y z
N GLN A 1 10.75 11.08 -32.97
CA GLN A 1 10.61 9.70 -32.43
C GLN A 1 11.44 9.62 -31.17
N HIS A 2 10.78 9.34 -30.03
CA HIS A 2 11.46 9.08 -28.76
C HIS A 2 11.89 7.61 -28.75
N HIS A 3 13.20 7.35 -28.81
CA HIS A 3 13.74 6.01 -28.72
C HIS A 3 14.01 5.68 -27.25
N PHE A 4 13.07 4.98 -26.60
CA PHE A 4 13.35 4.39 -25.30
C PHE A 4 14.16 3.10 -25.49
N PRO A 5 15.17 2.85 -24.64
CA PRO A 5 15.86 1.57 -24.63
C PRO A 5 14.86 0.41 -24.44
N LEU A 6 15.14 -0.73 -25.04
CA LEU A 6 14.30 -1.92 -24.86
C LEU A 6 14.25 -2.30 -23.36
N GLY A 7 13.06 -2.46 -22.83
CA GLY A 7 12.85 -2.77 -21.40
C GLY A 7 12.83 -1.59 -20.45
N ALA A 8 12.99 -0.34 -20.90
CA ALA A 8 12.99 0.85 -20.05
C ALA A 8 11.61 1.23 -19.52
N ILE A 9 10.51 0.77 -20.15
CA ILE A 9 9.14 1.09 -19.75
C ILE A 9 8.63 0.01 -18.80
N GLU A 10 8.22 0.39 -17.60
CA GLU A 10 7.56 -0.49 -16.64
C GLU A 10 6.19 -0.93 -17.16
N ILE A 11 5.80 -2.16 -16.80
CA ILE A 11 4.47 -2.70 -17.08
C ILE A 11 3.71 -2.75 -15.76
N VAL A 12 2.55 -2.11 -15.70
CA VAL A 12 1.63 -2.16 -14.56
C VAL A 12 0.38 -2.92 -15.00
N PRO A 13 0.28 -4.23 -14.75
CA PRO A 13 -0.95 -4.97 -15.05
C PRO A 13 -2.09 -4.50 -14.16
N ASN A 14 -3.29 -4.41 -14.75
CA ASN A 14 -4.53 -4.15 -14.02
C ASN A 14 -5.26 -5.49 -13.78
N ALA A 15 -5.32 -5.93 -12.52
CA ALA A 15 -6.07 -7.11 -12.11
C ALA A 15 -7.52 -6.71 -11.81
N GLU A 16 -8.39 -6.87 -12.80
CA GLU A 16 -9.78 -6.39 -12.76
C GLU A 16 -10.82 -7.49 -13.06
N THR A 17 -10.39 -8.75 -12.99
CA THR A 17 -11.25 -9.92 -13.07
C THR A 17 -10.87 -10.94 -12.00
N ALA A 18 -11.78 -11.84 -11.64
CA ALA A 18 -11.48 -12.94 -10.74
C ALA A 18 -10.29 -13.78 -11.24
N ALA A 19 -10.26 -14.08 -12.52
CA ALA A 19 -9.13 -14.79 -13.15
C ALA A 19 -7.84 -13.99 -13.07
N GLY A 20 -7.86 -12.67 -13.29
CA GLY A 20 -6.69 -11.79 -13.18
C GLY A 20 -6.12 -11.75 -11.75
N VAL A 21 -6.99 -11.64 -10.74
CA VAL A 21 -6.58 -11.68 -9.33
C VAL A 21 -6.00 -13.03 -8.95
N MET A 22 -6.64 -14.14 -9.38
CA MET A 22 -6.20 -15.50 -9.05
C MET A 22 -4.92 -15.93 -9.75
N ASN A 23 -4.62 -15.37 -10.93
CA ASN A 23 -3.41 -15.69 -11.71
C ASN A 23 -2.36 -14.55 -11.66
N LEU A 24 -2.41 -13.70 -10.63
CA LEU A 24 -1.51 -12.55 -10.51
C LEU A 24 -0.02 -12.96 -10.51
N LYS A 25 0.29 -14.11 -9.95
CA LYS A 25 1.65 -14.65 -9.93
C LYS A 25 2.19 -14.88 -11.34
N GLU A 26 1.44 -15.55 -12.19
CA GLU A 26 1.83 -15.84 -13.57
C GLU A 26 1.95 -14.55 -14.39
N ILE A 27 1.03 -13.61 -14.19
CA ILE A 27 1.04 -12.29 -14.82
C ILE A 27 2.31 -11.52 -14.42
N ALA A 28 2.63 -11.47 -13.13
CA ALA A 28 3.79 -10.74 -12.62
C ALA A 28 5.12 -11.36 -13.08
N LEU A 29 5.19 -12.67 -13.12
CA LEU A 29 6.41 -13.39 -13.54
C LEU A 29 6.61 -13.41 -15.06
N ALA A 30 5.61 -13.03 -15.85
CA ALA A 30 5.71 -12.99 -17.32
C ALA A 30 6.75 -11.97 -17.82
N SER A 31 7.09 -10.96 -17.03
CA SER A 31 8.12 -9.97 -17.39
C SER A 31 8.79 -9.36 -16.17
N ALA A 32 10.13 -9.26 -16.22
CA ALA A 32 10.89 -8.52 -15.20
C ALA A 32 10.58 -7.00 -15.15
N ARG A 33 9.81 -6.48 -16.11
CA ARG A 33 9.31 -5.09 -16.14
C ARG A 33 8.11 -4.88 -15.26
N VAL A 34 7.47 -5.92 -14.73
CA VAL A 34 6.37 -5.81 -13.77
C VAL A 34 6.99 -5.58 -12.38
N LYS A 35 6.88 -4.35 -11.89
CA LYS A 35 7.35 -3.94 -10.56
C LYS A 35 6.21 -3.53 -9.64
N SER A 36 5.05 -3.29 -10.21
CA SER A 36 3.82 -2.93 -9.54
C SER A 36 2.62 -3.55 -10.26
N ALA A 37 1.49 -3.64 -9.59
CA ALA A 37 0.23 -4.06 -10.18
C ALA A 37 -0.91 -3.22 -9.58
N LEU A 38 -1.96 -2.99 -10.37
CA LEU A 38 -3.15 -2.25 -9.99
C LEU A 38 -4.33 -3.20 -9.79
N LEU A 39 -5.14 -2.96 -8.78
CA LEU A 39 -6.42 -3.63 -8.60
C LEU A 39 -7.54 -2.78 -9.21
N GLY A 40 -8.26 -3.31 -10.20
CA GLY A 40 -9.41 -2.66 -10.84
C GLY A 40 -10.72 -3.16 -10.23
N THR A 41 -11.37 -2.36 -9.38
CA THR A 41 -12.50 -2.84 -8.58
C THR A 41 -13.86 -2.76 -9.25
N GLU A 42 -14.06 -1.86 -10.20
CA GLU A 42 -15.36 -1.75 -10.89
C GLU A 42 -15.60 -2.96 -11.80
N ASP A 43 -14.63 -3.27 -12.66
CA ASP A 43 -14.72 -4.42 -13.55
C ASP A 43 -14.67 -5.74 -12.77
N LEU A 44 -13.88 -5.80 -11.68
CA LEU A 44 -13.86 -6.97 -10.80
C LEU A 44 -15.21 -7.20 -10.13
N ALA A 45 -15.89 -6.16 -9.65
CA ALA A 45 -17.21 -6.31 -9.06
C ALA A 45 -18.24 -6.80 -10.10
N ALA A 46 -18.17 -6.30 -11.33
CA ALA A 46 -19.00 -6.76 -12.42
C ALA A 46 -18.73 -8.25 -12.77
N ASP A 47 -17.46 -8.64 -12.84
CA ASP A 47 -17.04 -10.04 -13.09
C ASP A 47 -17.51 -10.99 -11.98
N LEU A 48 -17.52 -10.52 -10.73
CA LEU A 48 -18.00 -11.25 -9.56
C LEU A 48 -19.54 -11.22 -9.43
N MET A 49 -20.25 -10.45 -10.26
CA MET A 49 -21.69 -10.17 -10.12
C MET A 49 -22.04 -9.59 -8.74
N ALA A 50 -21.14 -8.81 -8.17
CA ALA A 50 -21.30 -8.20 -6.86
C ALA A 50 -21.93 -6.82 -6.95
N GLU A 51 -22.77 -6.46 -5.97
CA GLU A 51 -23.31 -5.11 -5.81
C GLU A 51 -22.27 -4.19 -5.18
N ARG A 52 -21.92 -3.09 -5.89
CA ARG A 52 -20.93 -2.12 -5.38
C ARG A 52 -21.49 -1.32 -4.20
N SER A 53 -20.72 -1.26 -3.14
CA SER A 53 -21.00 -0.48 -1.95
C SER A 53 -19.91 0.58 -1.66
N VAL A 54 -20.27 1.63 -0.93
CA VAL A 54 -19.35 2.74 -0.60
C VAL A 54 -18.20 2.28 0.30
N ASP A 55 -18.43 1.31 1.16
CA ASP A 55 -17.44 0.73 2.06
C ASP A 55 -16.68 -0.47 1.46
N ALA A 56 -17.06 -0.89 0.24
CA ALA A 56 -16.40 -1.92 -0.56
C ALA A 56 -16.19 -3.24 0.21
N GLU A 57 -17.16 -3.65 1.04
CA GLU A 57 -17.08 -4.91 1.80
C GLU A 57 -17.07 -6.13 0.89
N GLU A 58 -17.82 -6.09 -0.21
CA GLU A 58 -17.89 -7.11 -1.25
C GLU A 58 -16.54 -7.44 -1.88
N LEU A 59 -15.61 -6.49 -1.83
CA LEU A 59 -14.27 -6.61 -2.41
C LEU A 59 -13.16 -6.85 -1.36
N ALA A 60 -13.51 -6.97 -0.09
CA ALA A 60 -12.52 -7.05 0.99
C ALA A 60 -11.57 -8.26 0.83
N TYR A 61 -12.11 -9.41 0.41
CA TYR A 61 -11.29 -10.60 0.16
C TYR A 61 -10.33 -10.40 -1.02
N ALA A 62 -10.84 -9.92 -2.15
CA ALA A 62 -10.04 -9.71 -3.35
C ALA A 62 -8.90 -8.70 -3.10
N ARG A 63 -9.19 -7.60 -2.39
CA ARG A 63 -8.23 -6.58 -2.00
C ARG A 63 -7.14 -7.15 -1.07
N GLY A 64 -7.52 -7.95 -0.07
CA GLY A 64 -6.56 -8.62 0.83
C GLY A 64 -5.71 -9.66 0.11
N ARG A 65 -6.31 -10.47 -0.75
CA ARG A 65 -5.64 -11.47 -1.57
C ARG A 65 -4.63 -10.84 -2.53
N PHE A 66 -5.04 -9.81 -3.27
CA PHE A 66 -4.17 -9.09 -4.20
C PHE A 66 -2.95 -8.47 -3.49
N LEU A 67 -3.16 -7.80 -2.35
CA LEU A 67 -2.08 -7.25 -1.54
C LEU A 67 -1.09 -8.33 -1.11
N LEU A 68 -1.59 -9.45 -0.60
CA LEU A 68 -0.76 -10.54 -0.12
C LEU A 68 0.10 -11.14 -1.23
N GLU A 69 -0.47 -11.36 -2.41
CA GLU A 69 0.26 -11.88 -3.56
C GLU A 69 1.31 -10.91 -4.08
N CYS A 70 0.99 -9.62 -4.23
CA CYS A 70 1.97 -8.61 -4.60
C CYS A 70 3.16 -8.59 -3.63
N ARG A 71 2.91 -8.65 -2.32
CA ARG A 71 3.97 -8.67 -1.32
C ARG A 71 4.81 -9.96 -1.37
N ALA A 72 4.20 -11.11 -1.62
CA ALA A 72 4.90 -12.38 -1.81
C ALA A 72 5.80 -12.38 -3.06
N LEU A 73 5.40 -11.65 -4.09
CA LEU A 73 6.14 -11.50 -5.36
C LEU A 73 7.18 -10.36 -5.33
N GLY A 74 7.18 -9.53 -4.27
CA GLY A 74 8.07 -8.38 -4.16
C GLY A 74 7.72 -7.22 -5.11
N ILE A 75 6.47 -7.15 -5.59
CA ILE A 75 5.96 -6.04 -6.41
C ILE A 75 5.08 -5.10 -5.59
N GLU A 76 4.98 -3.83 -6.01
CA GLU A 76 4.18 -2.85 -5.29
C GLU A 76 2.68 -2.96 -5.65
N PRO A 77 1.79 -3.20 -4.68
CA PRO A 77 0.35 -3.18 -4.90
C PRO A 77 -0.17 -1.75 -4.95
N ILE A 78 -0.80 -1.38 -6.05
CA ILE A 78 -1.54 -0.12 -6.19
C ILE A 78 -3.01 -0.44 -5.90
N ASP A 79 -3.56 0.18 -4.85
CA ASP A 79 -4.96 -0.01 -4.50
C ASP A 79 -5.89 0.64 -5.53
N ALA A 80 -7.11 0.12 -5.62
CA ALA A 80 -8.15 0.57 -6.53
C ALA A 80 -8.58 2.02 -6.29
N PRO A 81 -9.08 2.74 -7.32
CA PRO A 81 -9.66 4.05 -7.13
C PRO A 81 -10.96 3.97 -6.31
N PHE A 82 -11.25 5.05 -5.60
CA PHE A 82 -12.58 5.29 -5.05
C PHE A 82 -13.42 6.00 -6.11
N THR A 83 -14.54 5.42 -6.52
CA THR A 83 -15.33 5.86 -7.67
C THR A 83 -16.58 6.66 -7.29
N PHE A 84 -16.99 6.64 -6.02
CA PHE A 84 -18.04 7.52 -5.51
C PHE A 84 -17.50 8.93 -5.28
N THR A 85 -18.37 9.96 -5.27
CA THR A 85 -17.95 11.36 -5.26
C THR A 85 -17.65 11.93 -3.87
N GLU A 86 -18.12 11.28 -2.81
CA GLU A 86 -18.04 11.81 -1.44
C GLU A 86 -16.60 11.74 -0.89
N ALA A 87 -15.98 12.89 -0.64
CA ALA A 87 -14.59 13.00 -0.17
C ALA A 87 -14.37 12.34 1.20
N GLN A 88 -15.33 12.42 2.12
CA GLN A 88 -15.20 11.79 3.44
C GLN A 88 -15.24 10.25 3.35
N ALA A 89 -16.05 9.70 2.45
CA ALA A 89 -16.07 8.27 2.19
C ALA A 89 -14.76 7.81 1.54
N CYS A 90 -14.23 8.60 0.59
CA CYS A 90 -12.90 8.37 0.02
C CYS A 90 -11.82 8.33 1.10
N GLU A 91 -11.86 9.27 2.06
CA GLU A 91 -10.89 9.28 3.18
C GLU A 91 -11.00 8.03 4.05
N ARG A 92 -12.22 7.64 4.44
CA ARG A 92 -12.44 6.42 5.25
C ARG A 92 -11.89 5.18 4.56
N GLU A 93 -12.18 5.04 3.28
CA GLU A 93 -11.73 3.90 2.48
C GLU A 93 -10.21 3.91 2.28
N ALA A 94 -9.61 5.07 2.00
CA ALA A 94 -8.16 5.23 1.88
C ALA A 94 -7.43 4.90 3.21
N ARG A 95 -7.98 5.31 4.36
CA ARG A 95 -7.44 4.94 5.69
C ARG A 95 -7.52 3.44 5.94
N ARG A 96 -8.61 2.78 5.54
CA ARG A 96 -8.77 1.32 5.61
C ARG A 96 -7.70 0.62 4.75
N SER A 97 -7.52 1.07 3.53
CA SER A 97 -6.51 0.58 2.59
C SER A 97 -5.09 0.72 3.16
N ARG A 98 -4.75 1.90 3.69
CA ARG A 98 -3.46 2.13 4.34
C ARG A 98 -3.24 1.19 5.53
N LYS A 99 -4.26 0.94 6.35
CA LYS A 99 -4.19 -0.02 7.48
C LYS A 99 -3.95 -1.46 7.02
N LEU A 100 -4.51 -1.87 5.88
CA LEU A 100 -4.24 -3.17 5.28
C LEU A 100 -2.77 -3.33 4.84
N GLY A 101 -2.09 -2.25 4.48
CA GLY A 101 -0.70 -2.30 4.07
C GLY A 101 -0.41 -1.71 2.69
N TYR A 102 -1.42 -1.19 2.00
CA TYR A 102 -1.20 -0.43 0.76
C TYR A 102 -0.41 0.84 1.03
N ARG A 103 0.39 1.25 0.06
CA ARG A 103 1.21 2.46 0.10
C ARG A 103 0.92 3.41 -1.06
N SER A 104 0.16 2.95 -2.02
CA SER A 104 -0.29 3.69 -3.20
C SER A 104 -1.72 3.34 -3.53
N LYS A 105 -2.40 4.27 -4.18
CA LYS A 105 -3.81 4.16 -4.58
C LYS A 105 -4.03 4.92 -5.86
N SER A 106 -4.74 4.33 -6.82
CA SER A 106 -5.13 5.04 -8.03
C SER A 106 -6.26 6.04 -7.75
N VAL A 107 -6.35 7.04 -8.61
CA VAL A 107 -7.32 8.13 -8.48
C VAL A 107 -7.99 8.37 -9.83
N VAL A 108 -9.31 8.45 -9.84
CA VAL A 108 -10.13 8.78 -11.02
C VAL A 108 -10.81 10.14 -10.91
N LEU A 109 -10.98 10.67 -9.69
CA LEU A 109 -11.59 11.98 -9.45
C LEU A 109 -10.51 12.95 -8.93
N PRO A 110 -10.27 14.10 -9.61
CA PRO A 110 -9.26 15.07 -9.17
C PRO A 110 -9.44 15.55 -7.72
N ASP A 111 -10.67 15.69 -7.25
CA ASP A 111 -11.00 16.14 -5.90
C ASP A 111 -10.53 15.16 -4.80
N HIS A 112 -10.25 13.91 -5.16
CA HIS A 112 -9.74 12.90 -4.23
C HIS A 112 -8.21 12.95 -4.06
N VAL A 113 -7.48 13.65 -4.93
CA VAL A 113 -6.00 13.69 -4.89
C VAL A 113 -5.50 14.19 -3.55
N ALA A 114 -6.00 15.33 -3.07
CA ALA A 114 -5.59 15.90 -1.80
C ALA A 114 -5.92 14.98 -0.61
N VAL A 115 -7.09 14.38 -0.62
CA VAL A 115 -7.54 13.44 0.42
C VAL A 115 -6.60 12.23 0.50
N ILE A 116 -6.28 11.63 -0.64
CA ILE A 116 -5.43 10.45 -0.73
C ILE A 116 -3.98 10.81 -0.34
N HIS A 117 -3.44 11.93 -0.79
CA HIS A 117 -2.13 12.40 -0.36
C HIS A 117 -2.06 12.56 1.16
N ASN A 118 -3.04 13.22 1.78
CA ASN A 118 -3.09 13.39 3.23
C ASN A 118 -3.13 12.05 3.99
N VAL A 119 -3.86 11.07 3.47
CA VAL A 119 -3.95 9.75 4.12
C VAL A 119 -2.66 8.95 3.96
N PHE A 120 -2.04 8.96 2.78
CA PHE A 120 -0.87 8.10 2.51
C PHE A 120 0.47 8.75 2.86
N THR A 121 0.51 10.05 3.13
CA THR A 121 1.70 10.75 3.63
C THR A 121 1.82 10.55 5.15
N PRO A 122 2.98 10.12 5.67
CA PRO A 122 3.20 10.04 7.10
C PRO A 122 3.08 11.41 7.77
N SER A 123 2.37 11.49 8.89
CA SER A 123 2.29 12.71 9.70
C SER A 123 3.56 12.93 10.53
N GLU A 124 3.82 14.17 10.96
CA GLU A 124 4.92 14.50 11.87
C GLU A 124 4.86 13.69 13.17
N GLN A 125 3.67 13.46 13.71
CA GLN A 125 3.48 12.64 14.90
C GLN A 125 3.89 11.18 14.67
N GLU A 126 3.51 10.60 13.54
CA GLU A 126 3.92 9.23 13.17
C GLU A 126 5.44 9.15 12.98
N LEU A 127 6.05 10.16 12.37
CA LEU A 127 7.49 10.22 12.15
C LEU A 127 8.25 10.38 13.47
N ALA A 128 7.78 11.23 14.38
CA ALA A 128 8.37 11.41 15.71
C ALA A 128 8.33 10.08 16.49
N HIS A 129 7.17 9.41 16.52
CA HIS A 129 7.03 8.12 17.18
C HIS A 129 7.91 7.02 16.53
N ALA A 130 8.03 7.03 15.21
CA ALA A 130 8.91 6.08 14.52
C ALA A 130 10.39 6.31 14.85
N ARG A 131 10.85 7.57 14.93
CA ARG A 131 12.23 7.90 15.37
C ARG A 131 12.49 7.45 16.81
N GLU A 132 11.55 7.71 17.72
CA GLU A 132 11.63 7.24 19.12
C GLU A 132 11.71 5.71 19.20
N THR A 133 10.85 5.02 18.46
CA THR A 133 10.83 3.55 18.39
C THR A 133 12.16 2.97 17.92
N VAL A 134 12.71 3.53 16.84
CA VAL A 134 14.00 3.10 16.27
C VAL A 134 15.12 3.31 17.27
N LEU A 135 15.22 4.51 17.87
CA LEU A 135 16.26 4.84 18.82
C LEU A 135 16.21 3.94 20.07
N ALA A 136 15.04 3.76 20.65
CA ALA A 136 14.86 2.94 21.85
C ALA A 136 15.27 1.47 21.60
N PHE A 137 14.88 0.92 20.44
CA PHE A 137 15.23 -0.46 20.09
C PHE A 137 16.74 -0.61 19.85
N GLU A 138 17.38 0.33 19.15
CA GLU A 138 18.83 0.30 18.89
C GLU A 138 19.66 0.41 20.18
N LEU A 139 19.23 1.26 21.13
CA LEU A 139 19.85 1.35 22.45
C LEU A 139 19.69 0.04 23.24
N ALA A 140 18.49 -0.54 23.26
CA ALA A 140 18.26 -1.83 23.93
C ALA A 140 19.13 -2.95 23.34
N ARG A 141 19.29 -2.98 22.01
CA ARG A 141 20.18 -3.94 21.34
C ARG A 141 21.64 -3.75 21.70
N ALA A 142 22.11 -2.52 21.84
CA ALA A 142 23.48 -2.21 22.29
C ALA A 142 23.75 -2.69 23.74
N GLU A 143 22.70 -2.74 24.57
CA GLU A 143 22.74 -3.30 25.91
C GLU A 143 22.54 -4.81 25.99
N GLY A 144 22.46 -5.50 24.86
CA GLY A 144 22.24 -6.96 24.79
C GLY A 144 20.79 -7.41 25.01
N LYS A 145 19.83 -6.48 25.05
CA LYS A 145 18.40 -6.77 25.18
C LYS A 145 17.78 -7.12 23.82
N ASP A 146 16.76 -7.95 23.81
CA ASP A 146 16.06 -8.38 22.58
C ASP A 146 14.88 -7.48 22.18
N ARG A 147 14.43 -6.60 23.10
CA ARG A 147 13.28 -5.69 22.95
C ARG A 147 13.48 -4.42 23.76
N ALA A 148 12.73 -3.39 23.44
CA ALA A 148 12.66 -2.13 24.16
C ALA A 148 11.24 -1.88 24.70
N LEU A 149 11.08 -0.93 25.61
CA LEU A 149 9.79 -0.44 26.08
C LEU A 149 9.65 1.04 25.72
N VAL A 150 8.61 1.39 24.96
CA VAL A 150 8.31 2.77 24.57
C VAL A 150 6.83 3.03 24.87
N ASN A 151 6.55 4.03 25.68
CA ASN A 151 5.18 4.44 26.06
C ASN A 151 4.30 3.26 26.55
N GLY A 152 4.89 2.31 27.30
CA GLY A 152 4.19 1.14 27.83
C GLY A 152 3.99 0.00 26.81
N LEU A 153 4.51 0.12 25.60
CA LEU A 153 4.44 -0.91 24.56
C LEU A 153 5.82 -1.57 24.34
N TRP A 154 5.83 -2.88 24.22
CA TRP A 154 7.03 -3.61 23.85
C TRP A 154 7.34 -3.42 22.36
N ILE A 155 8.56 -2.97 22.08
CA ILE A 155 9.10 -2.85 20.74
C ILE A 155 9.96 -4.07 20.45
N GLU A 156 9.47 -4.88 19.56
CA GLU A 156 10.12 -6.08 19.04
C GLU A 156 10.61 -5.86 17.61
N PRO A 157 11.40 -6.77 17.02
CA PRO A 157 11.93 -6.62 15.65
C PRO A 157 10.90 -6.24 14.59
N PRO A 158 9.66 -6.80 14.54
CA PRO A 158 8.68 -6.39 13.55
C PRO A 158 8.25 -4.93 13.69
N THR A 159 8.06 -4.44 14.92
CA THR A 159 7.67 -3.05 15.21
C THR A 159 8.80 -2.09 14.80
N TYR A 160 10.05 -2.41 15.17
CA TYR A 160 11.23 -1.67 14.75
C TYR A 160 11.36 -1.59 13.22
N LEU A 161 11.21 -2.72 12.51
CA LEU A 161 11.29 -2.75 11.06
C LEU A 161 10.19 -1.90 10.39
N ASN A 162 8.98 -1.91 10.95
CA ASN A 162 7.89 -1.08 10.45
C ASN A 162 8.18 0.41 10.65
N ALA A 163 8.73 0.80 11.80
CA ALA A 163 9.16 2.18 12.05
C ALA A 163 10.24 2.62 11.04
N LYS A 164 11.25 1.80 10.78
CA LYS A 164 12.29 2.08 9.77
C LYS A 164 11.70 2.26 8.37
N ARG A 165 10.77 1.38 7.96
CA ARG A 165 10.09 1.49 6.66
C ARG A 165 9.27 2.78 6.54
N LEU A 166 8.64 3.22 7.64
CA LEU A 166 7.90 4.48 7.65
C LEU A 166 8.82 5.68 7.45
N LEU A 167 9.96 5.72 8.14
CA LEU A 167 10.96 6.77 7.98
C LEU A 167 11.58 6.78 6.59
N GLU A 168 11.87 5.61 6.02
CA GLU A 168 12.38 5.51 4.65
C GLU A 168 11.36 6.02 3.63
N ARG A 169 10.08 5.66 3.80
CA ARG A 169 9.00 6.19 2.95
C ARG A 169 8.90 7.71 3.03
N ALA A 170 9.03 8.30 4.22
CA ALA A 170 8.99 9.74 4.38
C ALA A 170 10.14 10.43 3.61
N ARG A 171 11.34 9.86 3.62
CA ARG A 171 12.47 10.35 2.81
C ARG A 171 12.16 10.29 1.31
N GLN A 172 11.58 9.18 0.84
CA GLN A 172 11.21 9.03 -0.57
C GLN A 172 10.14 10.04 -1.00
N LEU A 173 9.24 10.42 -0.11
CA LEU A 173 8.22 11.45 -0.33
C LEU A 173 8.72 12.87 -0.08
N ALA A 174 9.99 13.06 0.32
CA ALA A 174 10.59 14.35 0.69
C ALA A 174 9.83 15.09 1.82
N VAL A 175 9.26 14.34 2.77
CA VAL A 175 8.55 14.86 3.96
C VAL A 175 9.26 14.49 5.27
N ALA A 176 10.54 14.14 5.21
CA ALA A 176 11.35 13.73 6.37
C ALA A 176 12.23 14.88 6.86
#